data_2d102d906ab660006dce45c3b53c4410
#
_entry.id   2d102d906ab660006dce45c3b53c4410
#
_cell.length_a   1.000
_cell.length_b   1.000
_cell.length_c   1.000
_cell.angle_alpha   90.00
_cell.angle_beta   90.00
_cell.angle_gamma   90.00
#
_symmetry.space_group_name_H-M   'P 1'
#
loop_
_entity.id
_entity.type
_entity.pdbx_description
1 polymer ?
#
loop_
_entity_poly.entity_id
_entity_poly.type
_entity_poly.pdbx_seq_one_letter_code
_entity_poly.pdbx_strand_id
1 'polypeptide(L)'
;MSTNNRVIIVGGTGFLGYHTLMEFVKHGWEVTVIGLPSPGYSVPFPPEVRIHLQDLEATTDLEMYSLLRGHDALVYAAGMDDRVTPRKPAYPKFFHANVELPIRILELARQAGIRRAVVFGSYFAHFDRLWPEMKLAQHHPYIRSRVEQERAILSLKGMDVDVLELPYVFGNVPTTGWKPLWLPLIKYLYMFPVILYTHGGSACVSAETVGAAAYSTIMNGRAGICYPISQENLTWTQLLNHLTRYQGRAKKVINLPNWIIEIALFGVSLIHQLQGKEGGLNPRYFTALHTTNAFLDPKPSQEVLGYELKGLDKAFRDTVESCQI
;
A
#
# COMPACT_ATOMS: atom_id res chain seq x y z
N MET A 1 33.55 5.24 16.83
CA MET A 1 32.14 5.14 17.20
C MET A 1 31.39 4.81 15.90
N SER A 2 30.82 3.63 15.79
CA SER A 2 29.97 3.27 14.65
C SER A 2 28.74 4.18 14.70
N THR A 3 28.65 5.14 13.76
CA THR A 3 27.41 5.93 13.62
C THR A 3 26.38 4.99 13.04
N ASN A 4 25.44 4.52 13.88
CA ASN A 4 24.30 3.76 13.38
C ASN A 4 23.51 4.64 12.41
N ASN A 5 23.17 4.09 11.24
CA ASN A 5 22.31 4.76 10.27
C ASN A 5 20.95 5.01 10.89
N ARG A 6 20.32 6.14 10.58
CA ARG A 6 19.03 6.57 11.11
C ARG A 6 17.98 6.68 10.02
N VAL A 7 16.85 6.03 10.23
CA VAL A 7 15.71 6.13 9.32
C VAL A 7 14.50 6.74 10.01
N ILE A 8 13.78 7.60 9.30
CA ILE A 8 12.46 8.06 9.71
C ILE A 8 11.39 7.48 8.79
N ILE A 9 10.34 6.88 9.39
CA ILE A 9 9.26 6.20 8.68
C ILE A 9 7.96 6.95 8.93
N VAL A 10 7.47 7.65 7.92
CA VAL A 10 6.17 8.34 7.95
C VAL A 10 5.08 7.34 7.63
N GLY A 11 4.11 7.18 8.54
CA GLY A 11 3.12 6.11 8.48
C GLY A 11 3.58 4.79 9.11
N GLY A 12 4.64 4.83 9.93
CA GLY A 12 5.24 3.65 10.56
C GLY A 12 4.34 2.92 11.57
N THR A 13 3.27 3.56 12.04
CA THR A 13 2.25 2.90 12.88
C THR A 13 1.22 2.12 12.06
N GLY A 14 1.20 2.28 10.74
CA GLY A 14 0.29 1.57 9.84
C GLY A 14 0.81 0.16 9.47
N PHE A 15 -0.02 -0.58 8.74
CA PHE A 15 0.25 -1.96 8.34
C PHE A 15 1.61 -2.15 7.65
N LEU A 16 1.86 -1.43 6.57
CA LEU A 16 3.11 -1.55 5.81
C LEU A 16 4.29 -0.90 6.55
N GLY A 17 4.03 0.23 7.22
CA GLY A 17 5.04 0.94 8.00
C GLY A 17 5.59 0.10 9.15
N TYR A 18 4.75 -0.69 9.83
CA TYR A 18 5.16 -1.61 10.87
C TYR A 18 6.17 -2.65 10.36
N HIS A 19 5.85 -3.35 9.27
CA HIS A 19 6.75 -4.34 8.71
C HIS A 19 8.05 -3.72 8.19
N THR A 20 7.97 -2.50 7.69
CA THR A 20 9.14 -1.73 7.27
C THR A 20 10.04 -1.40 8.45
N LEU A 21 9.49 -0.86 9.53
CA LEU A 21 10.30 -0.54 10.71
C LEU A 21 10.99 -1.76 11.29
N MET A 22 10.28 -2.91 11.35
CA MET A 22 10.84 -4.16 11.86
C MET A 22 12.04 -4.64 11.03
N GLU A 23 12.00 -4.43 9.72
CA GLU A 23 13.13 -4.77 8.85
C GLU A 23 14.34 -3.85 9.10
N PHE A 24 14.15 -2.54 9.27
CA PHE A 24 15.23 -1.61 9.62
C PHE A 24 15.82 -1.91 10.99
N VAL A 25 14.99 -2.21 12.00
CA VAL A 25 15.45 -2.62 13.34
C VAL A 25 16.28 -3.89 13.25
N LYS A 26 15.83 -4.91 12.50
CA LYS A 26 16.58 -6.16 12.26
C LYS A 26 17.98 -5.91 11.70
N HIS A 27 18.14 -4.87 10.89
CA HIS A 27 19.41 -4.48 10.30
C HIS A 27 20.21 -3.46 11.15
N GLY A 28 19.81 -3.22 12.39
CA GLY A 28 20.54 -2.40 13.36
C GLY A 28 20.46 -0.89 13.11
N TRP A 29 19.44 -0.42 12.36
CA TRP A 29 19.19 1.00 12.19
C TRP A 29 18.47 1.61 13.39
N GLU A 30 18.79 2.86 13.73
CA GLU A 30 17.97 3.65 14.65
C GLU A 30 16.70 4.09 13.92
N VAL A 31 15.53 3.69 14.42
CA VAL A 31 14.25 3.93 13.75
C VAL A 31 13.43 4.97 14.50
N THR A 32 12.98 5.98 13.77
CA THR A 32 11.98 6.95 14.22
C THR A 32 10.71 6.78 13.39
N VAL A 33 9.57 6.77 14.04
CA VAL A 33 8.25 6.62 13.41
C VAL A 33 7.41 7.85 13.61
N ILE A 34 6.79 8.33 12.54
CA ILE A 34 5.67 9.29 12.60
C ILE A 34 4.39 8.54 12.21
N GLY A 35 3.36 8.65 13.04
CA GLY A 35 2.06 8.05 12.79
C GLY A 35 0.91 8.86 13.34
N LEU A 36 -0.30 8.61 12.86
CA LEU A 36 -1.50 9.25 13.37
C LEU A 36 -1.82 8.77 14.79
N PRO A 37 -2.23 9.66 15.70
CA PRO A 37 -2.83 9.27 16.96
C PRO A 37 -4.11 8.45 16.67
N SER A 38 -4.18 7.23 17.20
CA SER A 38 -5.36 6.39 17.05
C SER A 38 -5.80 5.84 18.40
N PRO A 39 -6.84 6.41 19.03
CA PRO A 39 -7.34 5.94 20.31
C PRO A 39 -7.74 4.45 20.25
N GLY A 40 -7.31 3.66 21.23
CA GLY A 40 -7.61 2.23 21.30
C GLY A 40 -6.77 1.34 20.37
N TYR A 41 -5.80 1.92 19.67
CA TYR A 41 -4.86 1.21 18.82
C TYR A 41 -3.50 1.17 19.50
N SER A 42 -3.00 -0.01 19.76
CA SER A 42 -1.68 -0.23 20.38
C SER A 42 -0.90 -1.23 19.55
N VAL A 43 0.26 -0.83 19.07
CA VAL A 43 1.22 -1.70 18.39
C VAL A 43 2.38 -1.96 19.36
N PRO A 44 2.79 -3.23 19.58
CA PRO A 44 3.98 -3.53 20.35
C PRO A 44 5.23 -3.17 19.52
N PHE A 45 5.69 -1.94 19.67
CA PHE A 45 6.94 -1.51 19.05
C PHE A 45 8.13 -1.97 19.90
N PRO A 46 9.27 -2.30 19.27
CA PRO A 46 10.53 -2.49 19.98
C PRO A 46 10.87 -1.25 20.81
N PRO A 47 11.39 -1.40 22.05
CA PRO A 47 11.62 -0.27 22.96
C PRO A 47 12.63 0.76 22.44
N GLU A 48 13.49 0.38 21.51
CA GLU A 48 14.47 1.26 20.85
C GLU A 48 13.86 2.17 19.77
N VAL A 49 12.62 1.91 19.31
CA VAL A 49 11.94 2.70 18.29
C VAL A 49 11.40 4.00 18.90
N ARG A 50 11.76 5.13 18.32
CA ARG A 50 11.20 6.44 18.71
C ARG A 50 9.88 6.69 17.97
N ILE A 51 8.81 6.98 18.71
CA ILE A 51 7.48 7.14 18.14
C ILE A 51 6.98 8.56 18.37
N HIS A 52 6.58 9.22 17.29
CA HIS A 52 5.91 10.51 17.29
C HIS A 52 4.49 10.36 16.73
N LEU A 53 3.49 10.51 17.60
CA LEU A 53 2.09 10.46 17.19
C LEU A 53 1.62 11.86 16.82
N GLN A 54 1.57 12.14 15.53
CA GLN A 54 1.23 13.46 14.98
C GLN A 54 0.40 13.33 13.71
N ASP A 55 -0.52 14.29 13.55
CA ASP A 55 -1.22 14.47 12.29
C ASP A 55 -0.34 15.32 11.34
N LEU A 56 0.00 14.76 10.20
CA LEU A 56 0.83 15.42 9.19
C LEU A 56 0.21 16.74 8.67
N GLU A 57 -1.13 16.80 8.63
CA GLU A 57 -1.85 18.00 8.19
C GLU A 57 -1.79 19.13 9.24
N ALA A 58 -1.83 18.77 10.51
CA ALA A 58 -1.79 19.71 11.62
C ALA A 58 -0.36 20.14 12.03
N THR A 59 0.66 19.35 11.64
CA THR A 59 2.06 19.61 11.97
C THR A 59 2.63 20.73 11.11
N THR A 60 3.21 21.76 11.73
CA THR A 60 3.86 22.86 11.00
C THR A 60 5.14 22.40 10.29
N ASP A 61 5.58 23.16 9.28
CA ASP A 61 6.82 22.86 8.56
C ASP A 61 8.05 22.88 9.45
N LEU A 62 8.08 23.79 10.45
CA LEU A 62 9.18 23.90 11.41
C LEU A 62 9.26 22.68 12.33
N GLU A 63 8.13 22.22 12.83
CA GLU A 63 8.04 21.00 13.66
C GLU A 63 8.45 19.77 12.85
N MET A 64 7.90 19.63 11.64
CA MET A 64 8.24 18.52 10.74
C MET A 64 9.73 18.53 10.37
N TYR A 65 10.27 19.70 10.01
CA TYR A 65 11.70 19.84 9.74
C TYR A 65 12.56 19.41 10.94
N SER A 66 12.14 19.78 12.15
CA SER A 66 12.85 19.43 13.39
C SER A 66 12.85 17.91 13.64
N LEU A 67 11.76 17.22 13.31
CA LEU A 67 11.67 15.76 13.39
C LEU A 67 12.54 15.06 12.33
N LEU A 68 12.63 15.63 11.14
CA LEU A 68 13.38 15.05 10.01
C LEU A 68 14.90 15.19 10.18
N ARG A 69 15.38 16.20 10.91
CA ARG A 69 16.81 16.46 11.12
C ARG A 69 17.55 15.28 11.76
N GLY A 70 18.75 15.00 11.22
CA GLY A 70 19.64 13.99 11.77
C GLY A 70 19.30 12.56 11.38
N HIS A 71 18.39 12.38 10.41
CA HIS A 71 18.14 11.08 9.78
C HIS A 71 18.87 11.00 8.43
N ASP A 72 19.31 9.79 8.06
CA ASP A 72 20.03 9.51 6.82
C ASP A 72 19.08 9.14 5.68
N ALA A 73 17.95 8.52 6.05
CA ALA A 73 16.95 8.03 5.09
C ALA A 73 15.51 8.28 5.56
N LEU A 74 14.59 8.34 4.59
CA LEU A 74 13.17 8.46 4.83
C LEU A 74 12.40 7.37 4.08
N VAL A 75 11.43 6.74 4.77
CA VAL A 75 10.40 5.90 4.14
C VAL A 75 9.05 6.58 4.30
N TYR A 76 8.36 6.84 3.18
CA TYR A 76 7.01 7.39 3.21
C TYR A 76 5.99 6.29 2.91
N ALA A 77 5.37 5.76 3.95
CA ALA A 77 4.40 4.66 3.92
C ALA A 77 2.97 5.11 4.22
N ALA A 78 2.73 6.41 4.29
CA ALA A 78 1.40 7.00 4.50
C ALA A 78 0.68 7.24 3.16
N GLY A 79 -0.63 7.44 3.22
CA GLY A 79 -1.45 7.77 2.06
C GLY A 79 -2.89 7.30 2.18
N MET A 80 -3.71 7.71 1.24
CA MET A 80 -5.11 7.30 1.15
C MET A 80 -5.24 6.10 0.22
N ASP A 81 -5.89 5.06 0.71
CA ASP A 81 -6.10 3.77 0.04
C ASP A 81 -7.30 3.81 -0.91
N ASP A 82 -7.30 2.97 -1.94
CA ASP A 82 -8.36 2.88 -2.97
C ASP A 82 -9.76 2.50 -2.44
N ARG A 83 -9.83 1.87 -1.27
CA ARG A 83 -11.07 1.46 -0.60
C ARG A 83 -11.80 2.60 0.09
N VAL A 84 -11.16 3.75 0.26
CA VAL A 84 -11.80 4.93 0.85
C VAL A 84 -12.84 5.51 -0.13
N THR A 85 -14.03 5.80 0.39
CA THR A 85 -15.15 6.34 -0.38
C THR A 85 -15.57 7.69 0.22
N PRO A 86 -14.83 8.77 -0.07
CA PRO A 86 -15.12 10.09 0.47
C PRO A 86 -16.35 10.73 -0.18
N ARG A 87 -16.76 11.91 0.34
CA ARG A 87 -17.75 12.75 -0.34
C ARG A 87 -17.21 13.23 -1.69
N LYS A 88 -18.07 13.27 -2.70
CA LYS A 88 -17.76 13.78 -4.04
C LYS A 88 -17.43 15.28 -4.02
N PRO A 89 -16.44 15.77 -4.79
CA PRO A 89 -15.51 14.99 -5.62
C PRO A 89 -14.41 14.32 -4.79
N ALA A 90 -14.07 13.07 -5.13
CA ALA A 90 -13.08 12.29 -4.40
C ALA A 90 -11.63 12.68 -4.74
N TYR A 91 -11.38 13.02 -6.00
CA TYR A 91 -10.02 13.26 -6.51
C TYR A 91 -9.20 14.28 -5.69
N PRO A 92 -9.70 15.47 -5.30
CA PRO A 92 -8.92 16.42 -4.51
C PRO A 92 -8.39 15.82 -3.18
N LYS A 93 -9.17 14.95 -2.54
CA LYS A 93 -8.75 14.28 -1.29
C LYS A 93 -7.64 13.26 -1.53
N PHE A 94 -7.76 12.46 -2.60
CA PHE A 94 -6.71 11.54 -3.00
C PHE A 94 -5.45 12.28 -3.43
N PHE A 95 -5.60 13.38 -4.17
CA PHE A 95 -4.48 14.23 -4.59
C PHE A 95 -3.74 14.80 -3.38
N HIS A 96 -4.47 15.39 -2.44
CA HIS A 96 -3.89 15.93 -1.22
C HIS A 96 -3.10 14.87 -0.44
N ALA A 97 -3.74 13.73 -0.14
CA ALA A 97 -3.11 12.69 0.68
C ALA A 97 -1.97 11.94 -0.01
N ASN A 98 -2.06 11.75 -1.33
CA ASN A 98 -1.11 10.92 -2.08
C ASN A 98 -0.07 11.72 -2.88
N VAL A 99 -0.28 13.02 -3.10
CA VAL A 99 0.65 13.87 -3.88
C VAL A 99 1.17 15.03 -3.05
N GLU A 100 0.29 15.90 -2.53
CA GLU A 100 0.74 17.13 -1.85
C GLU A 100 1.48 16.83 -0.54
N LEU A 101 0.91 15.99 0.33
CA LEU A 101 1.55 15.64 1.60
C LEU A 101 2.91 14.95 1.43
N PRO A 102 3.06 13.88 0.61
CA PRO A 102 4.39 13.29 0.42
C PRO A 102 5.39 14.26 -0.19
N ILE A 103 5.02 15.11 -1.15
CA ILE A 103 5.93 16.11 -1.73
C ILE A 103 6.37 17.12 -0.67
N ARG A 104 5.46 17.65 0.13
CA ARG A 104 5.78 18.54 1.25
C ARG A 104 6.80 17.90 2.20
N ILE A 105 6.58 16.66 2.60
CA ILE A 105 7.47 15.94 3.52
C ILE A 105 8.85 15.67 2.89
N LEU A 106 8.89 15.27 1.62
CA LEU A 106 10.14 15.03 0.90
C LEU A 106 10.96 16.30 0.73
N GLU A 107 10.33 17.44 0.45
CA GLU A 107 11.03 18.73 0.35
C GLU A 107 11.62 19.17 1.69
N LEU A 108 10.86 19.01 2.79
CA LEU A 108 11.37 19.28 4.15
C LEU A 108 12.50 18.32 4.53
N ALA A 109 12.38 17.03 4.16
CA ALA A 109 13.42 16.03 4.38
C ALA A 109 14.72 16.39 3.63
N ARG A 110 14.61 16.83 2.38
CA ARG A 110 15.74 17.31 1.59
C ARG A 110 16.42 18.53 2.27
N GLN A 111 15.64 19.49 2.74
CA GLN A 111 16.14 20.66 3.47
C GLN A 111 16.81 20.26 4.80
N ALA A 112 16.29 19.23 5.48
CA ALA A 112 16.86 18.66 6.70
C ALA A 112 18.15 17.85 6.48
N GLY A 113 18.55 17.64 5.22
CA GLY A 113 19.78 16.95 4.84
C GLY A 113 19.62 15.47 4.50
N ILE A 114 18.39 14.93 4.51
CA ILE A 114 18.12 13.55 4.06
C ILE A 114 18.39 13.45 2.55
N ARG A 115 19.18 12.47 2.17
CA ARG A 115 19.61 12.28 0.77
C ARG A 115 18.88 11.15 0.05
N ARG A 116 18.30 10.22 0.80
CA ARG A 116 17.72 9.00 0.28
C ARG A 116 16.30 8.80 0.81
N ALA A 117 15.35 8.54 -0.08
CA ALA A 117 13.99 8.24 0.32
C ALA A 117 13.35 7.15 -0.55
N VAL A 118 12.37 6.45 0.02
CA VAL A 118 11.48 5.55 -0.70
C VAL A 118 10.03 5.88 -0.36
N VAL A 119 9.17 5.89 -1.38
CA VAL A 119 7.75 6.18 -1.24
C VAL A 119 6.93 4.97 -1.66
N PHE A 120 5.90 4.65 -0.89
CA PHE A 120 4.96 3.60 -1.27
C PHE A 120 3.93 4.13 -2.25
N GLY A 121 4.02 3.62 -3.46
CA GLY A 121 3.11 3.86 -4.57
C GLY A 121 2.12 2.71 -4.74
N SER A 122 1.62 2.57 -5.96
CA SER A 122 0.64 1.54 -6.31
C SER A 122 0.92 0.97 -7.69
N TYR A 123 0.82 -0.35 -7.82
CA TYR A 123 0.95 -1.03 -9.10
C TYR A 123 -0.11 -0.60 -10.14
N PHE A 124 -1.17 0.07 -9.72
CA PHE A 124 -2.14 0.66 -10.65
C PHE A 124 -1.53 1.78 -11.51
N ALA A 125 -0.54 2.51 -11.00
CA ALA A 125 0.20 3.48 -11.81
C ALA A 125 1.08 2.77 -12.86
N HIS A 126 1.68 1.62 -12.51
CA HIS A 126 2.36 0.74 -13.46
C HIS A 126 1.42 0.30 -14.59
N PHE A 127 0.22 -0.16 -14.27
CA PHE A 127 -0.75 -0.62 -15.26
C PHE A 127 -1.37 0.51 -16.08
N ASP A 128 -1.48 1.73 -15.55
CA ASP A 128 -1.88 2.89 -16.37
C ASP A 128 -0.89 3.16 -17.51
N ARG A 129 0.41 2.95 -17.26
CA ARG A 129 1.45 3.03 -18.29
C ARG A 129 1.44 1.84 -19.25
N LEU A 130 1.16 0.65 -18.75
CA LEU A 130 1.21 -0.60 -19.52
C LEU A 130 -0.05 -0.80 -20.39
N TRP A 131 -1.21 -0.32 -19.94
CA TRP A 131 -2.52 -0.46 -20.60
C TRP A 131 -3.14 0.91 -20.91
N PRO A 132 -2.53 1.73 -21.79
CA PRO A 132 -2.98 3.09 -22.07
C PRO A 132 -4.42 3.14 -22.65
N GLU A 133 -4.86 2.07 -23.29
CA GLU A 133 -6.23 1.93 -23.82
C GLU A 133 -7.29 1.87 -22.72
N MET A 134 -6.95 1.40 -21.53
CA MET A 134 -7.88 1.36 -20.39
C MET A 134 -8.11 2.72 -19.75
N LYS A 135 -7.26 3.71 -20.01
CA LYS A 135 -7.37 5.08 -19.48
C LYS A 135 -7.61 5.12 -17.96
N LEU A 136 -6.88 4.30 -17.22
CA LEU A 136 -7.14 4.04 -15.80
C LEU A 136 -7.13 5.32 -14.96
N ALA A 137 -6.14 6.16 -15.14
CA ALA A 137 -6.04 7.44 -14.43
C ALA A 137 -7.18 8.42 -14.78
N GLN A 138 -7.79 8.31 -15.97
CA GLN A 138 -8.93 9.16 -16.34
C GLN A 138 -10.23 8.73 -15.62
N HIS A 139 -10.37 7.43 -15.38
CA HIS A 139 -11.60 6.85 -14.84
C HIS A 139 -11.61 6.71 -13.32
N HIS A 140 -10.42 6.61 -12.69
CA HIS A 140 -10.28 6.27 -11.29
C HIS A 140 -9.53 7.36 -10.51
N PRO A 141 -10.19 8.11 -9.60
CA PRO A 141 -9.56 9.18 -8.82
C PRO A 141 -8.30 8.73 -8.06
N TYR A 142 -8.34 7.53 -7.48
CA TYR A 142 -7.20 6.94 -6.79
C TYR A 142 -6.02 6.69 -7.75
N ILE A 143 -6.26 6.01 -8.87
CA ILE A 143 -5.19 5.69 -9.84
C ILE A 143 -4.56 6.96 -10.37
N ARG A 144 -5.38 7.97 -10.69
CA ARG A 144 -4.90 9.29 -11.10
C ARG A 144 -3.94 9.88 -10.07
N SER A 145 -4.32 9.86 -8.80
CA SER A 145 -3.47 10.41 -7.73
C SER A 145 -2.14 9.65 -7.61
N ARG A 146 -2.12 8.33 -7.84
CA ARG A 146 -0.89 7.52 -7.80
C ARG A 146 0.02 7.78 -9.00
N VAL A 147 -0.54 7.94 -10.19
CA VAL A 147 0.23 8.35 -11.39
C VAL A 147 0.85 9.74 -11.20
N GLU A 148 0.07 10.69 -10.66
CA GLU A 148 0.57 12.04 -10.39
C GLU A 148 1.58 12.07 -9.23
N GLN A 149 1.42 11.21 -8.23
CA GLN A 149 2.41 11.01 -7.16
C GLN A 149 3.77 10.62 -7.73
N GLU A 150 3.82 9.58 -8.56
CA GLU A 150 5.08 9.13 -9.18
C GLU A 150 5.72 10.25 -10.00
N ARG A 151 4.93 10.91 -10.86
CA ARG A 151 5.42 12.01 -11.69
C ARG A 151 6.01 13.15 -10.85
N ALA A 152 5.33 13.55 -9.78
CA ALA A 152 5.76 14.62 -8.90
C ALA A 152 7.04 14.22 -8.13
N ILE A 153 7.09 13.01 -7.58
CA ILE A 153 8.25 12.48 -6.84
C ILE A 153 9.48 12.38 -7.74
N LEU A 154 9.34 11.80 -8.93
CA LEU A 154 10.45 11.62 -9.86
C LEU A 154 10.97 12.96 -10.43
N SER A 155 10.19 14.04 -10.31
CA SER A 155 10.63 15.39 -10.69
C SER A 155 11.46 16.11 -9.62
N LEU A 156 11.47 15.62 -8.37
CA LEU A 156 12.23 16.22 -7.27
C LEU A 156 13.74 16.20 -7.59
N LYS A 157 14.41 17.29 -7.23
CA LYS A 157 15.87 17.43 -7.41
C LYS A 157 16.57 17.54 -6.07
N GLY A 158 17.80 17.04 -6.01
CA GLY A 158 18.66 17.18 -4.82
C GLY A 158 18.38 16.16 -3.71
N MET A 159 17.59 15.14 -4.00
CA MET A 159 17.37 13.96 -3.16
C MET A 159 17.12 12.75 -4.07
N ASP A 160 17.68 11.61 -3.72
CA ASP A 160 17.48 10.33 -4.41
C ASP A 160 16.19 9.70 -3.88
N VAL A 161 15.13 9.69 -4.68
CA VAL A 161 13.83 9.13 -4.30
C VAL A 161 13.42 8.05 -5.26
N ASP A 162 13.02 6.91 -4.74
CA ASP A 162 12.45 5.79 -5.49
C ASP A 162 11.00 5.52 -5.04
N VAL A 163 10.21 4.89 -5.90
CA VAL A 163 8.84 4.50 -5.61
C VAL A 163 8.70 2.99 -5.67
N LEU A 164 8.03 2.38 -4.67
CA LEU A 164 7.63 0.98 -4.73
C LEU A 164 6.19 0.86 -5.21
N GLU A 165 5.97 0.27 -6.35
CA GLU A 165 4.65 0.01 -6.92
C GLU A 165 4.08 -1.27 -6.31
N LEU A 166 3.30 -1.10 -5.25
CA LEU A 166 2.80 -2.19 -4.42
C LEU A 166 1.48 -2.76 -4.95
N PRO A 167 1.38 -4.10 -5.08
CA PRO A 167 0.15 -4.80 -5.44
C PRO A 167 -0.73 -5.08 -4.23
N TYR A 168 -1.49 -6.17 -4.24
CA TYR A 168 -2.24 -6.64 -3.08
C TYR A 168 -1.29 -7.21 -2.02
N VAL A 169 -1.33 -6.59 -0.84
CA VAL A 169 -0.44 -6.94 0.28
C VAL A 169 -1.21 -7.72 1.33
N PHE A 170 -0.61 -8.83 1.79
CA PHE A 170 -1.15 -9.72 2.81
C PHE A 170 -0.25 -9.77 4.05
N GLY A 171 -0.83 -10.08 5.18
CA GLY A 171 -0.16 -10.14 6.47
C GLY A 171 -1.01 -9.56 7.59
N ASN A 172 -0.44 -9.46 8.77
CA ASN A 172 -1.07 -8.90 9.96
C ASN A 172 -0.08 -8.04 10.73
N VAL A 173 -0.61 -7.15 11.57
CA VAL A 173 0.16 -6.40 12.57
C VAL A 173 -0.24 -6.94 13.95
N PRO A 174 0.70 -7.27 14.84
CA PRO A 174 0.38 -7.71 16.20
C PRO A 174 -0.11 -6.53 17.03
N THR A 175 -1.39 -6.23 16.94
CA THR A 175 -1.99 -5.05 17.57
C THR A 175 -3.39 -5.33 18.09
N THR A 176 -3.84 -4.51 19.02
CA THR A 176 -5.24 -4.46 19.46
C THR A 176 -5.96 -3.28 18.79
N GLY A 177 -7.23 -3.47 18.42
CA GLY A 177 -8.08 -2.40 17.86
C GLY A 177 -7.87 -2.10 16.37
N TRP A 178 -6.93 -2.74 15.69
CA TRP A 178 -6.78 -2.60 14.25
C TRP A 178 -7.87 -3.37 13.48
N LYS A 179 -8.39 -2.74 12.42
CA LYS A 179 -9.34 -3.40 11.52
C LYS A 179 -8.57 -3.90 10.29
N PRO A 180 -8.45 -5.23 10.10
CA PRO A 180 -7.75 -5.78 8.96
C PRO A 180 -8.34 -5.30 7.64
N LEU A 181 -7.48 -4.95 6.70
CA LEU A 181 -7.87 -4.41 5.38
C LEU A 181 -8.74 -5.39 4.58
N TRP A 182 -8.50 -6.68 4.76
CA TRP A 182 -9.19 -7.77 4.06
C TRP A 182 -10.47 -8.24 4.76
N LEU A 183 -10.84 -7.62 5.89
CA LEU A 183 -12.01 -8.04 6.67
C LEU A 183 -13.32 -8.17 5.85
N PRO A 184 -13.67 -7.24 4.92
CA PRO A 184 -14.87 -7.40 4.11
C PRO A 184 -14.85 -8.63 3.22
N LEU A 185 -13.72 -8.91 2.56
CA LEU A 185 -13.55 -10.10 1.74
C LEU A 185 -13.60 -11.37 2.58
N ILE A 186 -12.87 -11.41 3.69
CA ILE A 186 -12.83 -12.57 4.57
C ILE A 186 -14.21 -12.88 5.15
N LYS A 187 -14.99 -11.86 5.53
CA LYS A 187 -16.39 -12.02 5.96
C LYS A 187 -17.26 -12.62 4.85
N TYR A 188 -17.14 -12.11 3.63
CA TYR A 188 -17.83 -12.66 2.46
C TYR A 188 -17.49 -14.15 2.28
N LEU A 189 -16.21 -14.51 2.36
CA LEU A 189 -15.76 -15.88 2.26
C LEU A 189 -16.29 -16.78 3.39
N TYR A 190 -16.49 -16.26 4.60
CA TYR A 190 -17.12 -17.02 5.69
C TYR A 190 -18.60 -17.27 5.47
N MET A 191 -19.31 -16.27 4.96
CA MET A 191 -20.77 -16.26 4.90
C MET A 191 -21.34 -17.29 3.92
N PHE A 192 -20.66 -17.54 2.79
CA PHE A 192 -21.23 -18.36 1.71
C PHE A 192 -20.48 -19.69 1.53
N PRO A 193 -21.22 -20.80 1.30
CA PRO A 193 -20.64 -22.12 1.05
C PRO A 193 -20.03 -22.23 -0.35
N VAL A 194 -20.51 -21.43 -1.30
CA VAL A 194 -20.01 -21.30 -2.68
C VAL A 194 -19.68 -19.83 -2.91
N ILE A 195 -18.53 -19.58 -3.48
CA ILE A 195 -18.06 -18.22 -3.73
C ILE A 195 -18.34 -17.85 -5.17
N LEU A 196 -19.15 -16.82 -5.37
CA LEU A 196 -19.39 -16.21 -6.68
C LEU A 196 -18.38 -15.07 -6.84
N TYR A 197 -17.55 -15.15 -7.86
CA TYR A 197 -16.52 -14.12 -8.08
C TYR A 197 -16.32 -13.90 -9.59
N THR A 198 -15.26 -13.20 -9.98
CA THR A 198 -14.97 -12.86 -11.38
C THR A 198 -13.74 -13.57 -11.89
N HIS A 199 -13.53 -13.51 -13.20
CA HIS A 199 -12.25 -13.84 -13.82
C HIS A 199 -11.19 -12.79 -13.48
N GLY A 200 -9.95 -13.04 -13.90
CA GLY A 200 -8.83 -12.15 -13.67
C GLY A 200 -7.97 -12.60 -12.51
N GLY A 201 -7.10 -11.71 -12.08
CA GLY A 201 -6.15 -12.00 -11.02
C GLY A 201 -5.29 -10.79 -10.68
N SER A 202 -4.43 -10.96 -9.70
CA SER A 202 -3.54 -9.90 -9.23
C SER A 202 -2.19 -10.46 -8.82
N ALA A 203 -1.18 -9.62 -8.91
CA ALA A 203 0.06 -9.82 -8.18
C ALA A 203 -0.21 -9.68 -6.67
N CYS A 204 0.48 -10.50 -5.88
CA CYS A 204 0.37 -10.58 -4.44
C CYS A 204 1.76 -10.52 -3.79
N VAL A 205 1.83 -9.92 -2.60
CA VAL A 205 3.07 -9.80 -1.84
C VAL A 205 2.77 -9.85 -0.33
N SER A 206 3.70 -10.36 0.48
CA SER A 206 3.62 -10.26 1.94
C SER A 206 4.08 -8.88 2.42
N ALA A 207 3.51 -8.38 3.51
CA ALA A 207 3.95 -7.14 4.13
C ALA A 207 5.40 -7.21 4.63
N GLU A 208 5.86 -8.39 5.04
CA GLU A 208 7.26 -8.61 5.39
C GLU A 208 8.20 -8.41 4.18
N THR A 209 7.80 -8.89 2.98
CA THR A 209 8.56 -8.64 1.74
C THR A 209 8.55 -7.16 1.34
N VAL A 210 7.43 -6.46 1.55
CA VAL A 210 7.39 -5.00 1.32
C VAL A 210 8.39 -4.29 2.23
N GLY A 211 8.49 -4.67 3.50
CA GLY A 211 9.50 -4.13 4.42
C GLY A 211 10.93 -4.40 3.94
N ALA A 212 11.21 -5.63 3.52
CA ALA A 212 12.51 -6.01 2.96
C ALA A 212 12.83 -5.22 1.68
N ALA A 213 11.85 -5.05 0.78
CA ALA A 213 12.02 -4.26 -0.44
C ALA A 213 12.29 -2.78 -0.13
N ALA A 214 11.59 -2.21 0.86
CA ALA A 214 11.83 -0.82 1.28
C ALA A 214 13.24 -0.62 1.83
N TYR A 215 13.71 -1.52 2.71
CA TYR A 215 15.09 -1.50 3.19
C TYR A 215 16.08 -1.63 2.05
N SER A 216 15.92 -2.64 1.19
CA SER A 216 16.82 -2.87 0.05
C SER A 216 16.82 -1.72 -0.95
N THR A 217 15.70 -1.00 -1.11
CA THR A 217 15.63 0.19 -1.96
C THR A 217 16.45 1.33 -1.36
N ILE A 218 16.40 1.56 -0.05
CA ILE A 218 17.29 2.54 0.60
C ILE A 218 18.75 2.18 0.38
N MET A 219 19.12 0.89 0.40
CA MET A 219 20.50 0.46 0.25
C MET A 219 20.99 0.42 -1.21
N ASN A 220 20.18 -0.07 -2.14
CA ASN A 220 20.61 -0.48 -3.48
C ASN A 220 19.85 0.20 -4.63
N GLY A 221 18.77 0.93 -4.36
CA GLY A 221 17.93 1.54 -5.40
C GLY A 221 18.72 2.58 -6.25
N ARG A 222 18.23 2.80 -7.47
CA ARG A 222 18.90 3.64 -8.47
C ARG A 222 18.16 4.95 -8.64
N ALA A 223 18.15 5.83 -7.72
CA ALA A 223 17.51 7.16 -7.75
C ALA A 223 16.56 7.46 -8.95
N GLY A 224 15.32 7.76 -8.66
CA GLY A 224 14.34 8.14 -9.68
C GLY A 224 13.68 6.97 -10.41
N ILE A 225 13.59 5.81 -9.77
CA ILE A 225 12.98 4.60 -10.36
C ILE A 225 11.70 4.20 -9.62
N CYS A 226 10.70 3.76 -10.39
CA CYS A 226 9.54 3.03 -9.88
C CYS A 226 9.83 1.53 -9.98
N TYR A 227 9.76 0.83 -8.85
CA TYR A 227 10.01 -0.60 -8.74
C TYR A 227 8.71 -1.36 -8.49
N PRO A 228 8.20 -2.15 -9.46
CA PRO A 228 7.11 -3.08 -9.21
C PRO A 228 7.57 -4.17 -8.23
N ILE A 229 6.82 -4.35 -7.14
CA ILE A 229 7.15 -5.33 -6.11
C ILE A 229 6.07 -6.42 -6.07
N SER A 230 6.45 -7.66 -6.24
CA SER A 230 5.52 -8.79 -6.10
C SER A 230 6.25 -10.08 -5.71
N GLN A 231 5.47 -11.11 -5.31
CA GLN A 231 5.96 -12.46 -5.03
C GLN A 231 5.33 -13.49 -5.96
N GLU A 232 4.00 -13.47 -6.03
CA GLU A 232 3.23 -14.42 -6.82
C GLU A 232 2.13 -13.69 -7.59
N ASN A 233 1.84 -14.20 -8.77
CA ASN A 233 0.70 -13.79 -9.59
C ASN A 233 -0.39 -14.86 -9.45
N LEU A 234 -1.52 -14.50 -8.86
CA LEU A 234 -2.62 -15.40 -8.58
C LEU A 234 -3.89 -14.95 -9.29
N THR A 235 -4.53 -15.89 -9.99
CA THR A 235 -5.92 -15.67 -10.41
C THR A 235 -6.80 -15.50 -9.16
N TRP A 236 -7.95 -14.82 -9.31
CA TRP A 236 -8.88 -14.68 -8.19
C TRP A 236 -9.29 -16.03 -7.61
N THR A 237 -9.52 -17.03 -8.46
CA THR A 237 -9.84 -18.40 -8.01
C THR A 237 -8.72 -18.99 -7.15
N GLN A 238 -7.47 -18.85 -7.55
CA GLN A 238 -6.32 -19.30 -6.75
C GLN A 238 -6.22 -18.57 -5.42
N LEU A 239 -6.29 -17.24 -5.45
CA LEU A 239 -6.22 -16.42 -4.24
C LEU A 239 -7.34 -16.78 -3.25
N LEU A 240 -8.59 -16.87 -3.71
CA LEU A 240 -9.73 -17.23 -2.87
C LEU A 240 -9.61 -18.65 -2.31
N ASN A 241 -9.04 -19.58 -3.05
CA ASN A 241 -8.76 -20.93 -2.57
C ASN A 241 -7.68 -20.94 -1.48
N HIS A 242 -6.63 -20.10 -1.58
CA HIS A 242 -5.65 -19.93 -0.51
C HIS A 242 -6.34 -19.41 0.76
N LEU A 243 -7.11 -18.33 0.66
CA LEU A 243 -7.78 -17.73 1.81
C LEU A 243 -8.81 -18.66 2.48
N THR A 244 -9.62 -19.38 1.68
CA THR A 244 -10.63 -20.30 2.23
C THR A 244 -10.02 -21.55 2.89
N ARG A 245 -8.85 -22.01 2.43
CA ARG A 245 -8.10 -23.09 3.07
C ARG A 245 -7.79 -22.76 4.54
N TYR A 246 -7.35 -21.53 4.82
CA TYR A 246 -7.07 -21.06 6.19
C TYR A 246 -8.32 -20.80 7.02
N GLN A 247 -9.49 -20.76 6.41
CA GLN A 247 -10.78 -20.80 7.12
C GLN A 247 -11.20 -22.24 7.53
N GLY A 248 -10.31 -23.23 7.30
CA GLY A 248 -10.57 -24.65 7.63
C GLY A 248 -11.47 -25.38 6.61
N ARG A 249 -11.90 -24.74 5.53
CA ARG A 249 -12.82 -25.32 4.56
C ARG A 249 -12.57 -24.78 3.16
N ALA A 250 -12.06 -25.64 2.28
CA ALA A 250 -12.00 -25.30 0.85
C ALA A 250 -13.41 -25.09 0.27
N LYS A 251 -13.59 -24.05 -0.52
CA LYS A 251 -14.89 -23.67 -1.10
C LYS A 251 -14.83 -23.65 -2.61
N LYS A 252 -15.92 -24.03 -3.27
CA LYS A 252 -16.04 -23.93 -4.71
C LYS A 252 -16.15 -22.46 -5.12
N VAL A 253 -15.26 -22.00 -6.01
CA VAL A 253 -15.35 -20.67 -6.63
C VAL A 253 -16.00 -20.84 -8.00
N ILE A 254 -17.02 -20.04 -8.28
CA ILE A 254 -17.71 -19.98 -9.57
C ILE A 254 -17.48 -18.60 -10.17
N ASN A 255 -16.85 -18.56 -11.32
CA ASN A 255 -16.63 -17.31 -12.03
C ASN A 255 -17.89 -16.84 -12.76
N LEU A 256 -18.33 -15.65 -12.45
CA LEU A 256 -19.47 -15.00 -13.06
C LEU A 256 -19.07 -14.32 -14.39
N PRO A 257 -19.97 -14.30 -15.39
CA PRO A 257 -19.77 -13.51 -16.59
C PRO A 257 -19.68 -12.00 -16.26
N ASN A 258 -18.88 -11.27 -17.05
CA ASN A 258 -18.62 -9.84 -16.82
C ASN A 258 -19.90 -8.99 -16.73
N TRP A 259 -20.92 -9.27 -17.53
CA TRP A 259 -22.17 -8.51 -17.53
C TRP A 259 -22.92 -8.57 -16.18
N ILE A 260 -22.79 -9.68 -15.42
CA ILE A 260 -23.36 -9.77 -14.07
C ILE A 260 -22.60 -8.86 -13.11
N ILE A 261 -21.27 -8.83 -13.22
CA ILE A 261 -20.41 -7.95 -12.42
C ILE A 261 -20.70 -6.49 -12.74
N GLU A 262 -20.87 -6.15 -14.01
CA GLU A 262 -21.20 -4.79 -14.45
C GLU A 262 -22.54 -4.30 -13.87
N ILE A 263 -23.58 -5.14 -13.87
CA ILE A 263 -24.86 -4.81 -13.26
C ILE A 263 -24.70 -4.58 -11.76
N ALA A 264 -23.95 -5.44 -11.05
CA ALA A 264 -23.73 -5.28 -9.61
C ALA A 264 -22.97 -3.96 -9.32
N LEU A 265 -21.90 -3.69 -10.06
CA LEU A 265 -21.11 -2.47 -9.91
C LEU A 265 -21.87 -1.20 -10.32
N PHE A 266 -22.77 -1.29 -11.30
CA PHE A 266 -23.67 -0.19 -11.63
C PHE A 266 -24.59 0.14 -10.44
N GLY A 267 -25.14 -0.89 -9.77
CA GLY A 267 -25.90 -0.71 -8.53
C GLY A 267 -25.09 -0.02 -7.44
N VAL A 268 -23.85 -0.43 -7.22
CA VAL A 268 -22.92 0.23 -6.27
C VAL A 268 -22.68 1.70 -6.67
N SER A 269 -22.47 1.97 -7.95
CA SER A 269 -22.31 3.35 -8.44
C SER A 269 -23.52 4.22 -8.14
N LEU A 270 -24.75 3.69 -8.31
CA LEU A 270 -25.99 4.41 -8.01
C LEU A 270 -26.09 4.71 -6.50
N ILE A 271 -25.79 3.73 -5.65
CA ILE A 271 -25.79 3.93 -4.19
C ILE A 271 -24.80 5.03 -3.80
N HIS A 272 -23.58 5.02 -4.34
CA HIS A 272 -22.59 6.07 -4.10
C HIS A 272 -23.12 7.44 -4.52
N GLN A 273 -23.76 7.54 -5.69
CA GLN A 273 -24.35 8.80 -6.17
C GLN A 273 -25.44 9.32 -5.24
N LEU A 274 -26.35 8.44 -4.80
CA LEU A 274 -27.43 8.79 -3.85
C LEU A 274 -26.87 9.27 -2.50
N GLN A 275 -25.74 8.72 -2.07
CA GLN A 275 -25.06 9.11 -0.83
C GLN A 275 -24.16 10.33 -0.98
N GLY A 276 -24.04 10.92 -2.19
CA GLY A 276 -23.09 12.00 -2.48
C GLY A 276 -21.63 11.58 -2.30
N LYS A 277 -21.32 10.30 -2.50
CA LYS A 277 -19.98 9.71 -2.35
C LYS A 277 -19.36 9.35 -3.70
N GLU A 278 -18.04 9.21 -3.69
CA GLU A 278 -17.28 8.74 -4.84
C GLU A 278 -16.12 7.88 -4.33
N GLY A 279 -15.98 6.65 -4.87
CA GLY A 279 -14.89 5.75 -4.52
C GLY A 279 -13.59 6.09 -5.25
N GLY A 280 -12.47 5.67 -4.68
CA GLY A 280 -11.16 5.79 -5.33
C GLY A 280 -11.09 5.02 -6.65
N LEU A 281 -11.73 3.85 -6.71
CA LEU A 281 -11.96 3.08 -7.93
C LEU A 281 -13.42 3.27 -8.36
N ASN A 282 -13.62 3.81 -9.57
CA ASN A 282 -14.95 4.06 -10.11
C ASN A 282 -15.63 2.74 -10.52
N PRO A 283 -16.76 2.34 -9.91
CA PRO A 283 -17.40 1.07 -10.18
C PRO A 283 -17.77 0.84 -11.65
N ARG A 284 -18.10 1.90 -12.39
CA ARG A 284 -18.50 1.80 -13.81
C ARG A 284 -17.38 1.30 -14.73
N TYR A 285 -16.13 1.58 -14.38
CA TYR A 285 -14.94 1.23 -15.18
C TYR A 285 -14.10 0.13 -14.51
N PHE A 286 -14.53 -0.32 -13.33
CA PHE A 286 -13.75 -1.26 -12.54
C PHE A 286 -13.77 -2.68 -13.11
N THR A 287 -14.84 -3.08 -13.82
CA THR A 287 -14.94 -4.45 -14.37
C THR A 287 -13.76 -4.77 -15.27
N ALA A 288 -13.44 -3.91 -16.24
CA ALA A 288 -12.33 -4.14 -17.17
C ALA A 288 -11.00 -4.36 -16.42
N LEU A 289 -10.70 -3.53 -15.43
CA LEU A 289 -9.50 -3.65 -14.61
C LEU A 289 -9.51 -4.96 -13.79
N HIS A 290 -10.63 -5.26 -13.12
CA HIS A 290 -10.74 -6.37 -12.16
C HIS A 290 -10.82 -7.75 -12.84
N THR A 291 -11.29 -7.81 -14.07
CA THR A 291 -11.35 -9.04 -14.86
C THR A 291 -10.09 -9.31 -15.69
N THR A 292 -9.15 -8.38 -15.69
CA THR A 292 -7.82 -8.56 -16.32
C THR A 292 -6.84 -9.15 -15.30
N ASN A 293 -5.85 -9.88 -15.77
CA ASN A 293 -4.76 -10.39 -14.95
C ASN A 293 -3.74 -9.25 -14.70
N ALA A 294 -3.88 -8.57 -13.57
CA ALA A 294 -2.94 -7.54 -13.12
C ALA A 294 -1.68 -8.19 -12.52
N PHE A 295 -0.91 -8.85 -13.38
CA PHE A 295 0.28 -9.61 -13.03
C PHE A 295 1.54 -8.79 -13.23
N LEU A 296 2.48 -8.91 -12.28
CA LEU A 296 3.77 -8.23 -12.32
C LEU A 296 4.90 -9.24 -12.50
N ASP A 297 5.94 -8.85 -13.23
CA ASP A 297 7.23 -9.56 -13.18
C ASP A 297 8.11 -8.94 -12.07
N PRO A 298 8.36 -9.66 -10.96
CA PRO A 298 9.18 -9.14 -9.87
C PRO A 298 10.68 -9.16 -10.16
N LYS A 299 11.13 -9.94 -11.17
CA LYS A 299 12.56 -10.21 -11.40
C LYS A 299 13.40 -8.95 -11.61
N PRO A 300 13.01 -7.99 -12.48
CA PRO A 300 13.82 -6.80 -12.71
C PRO A 300 14.05 -5.98 -11.43
N SER A 301 13.02 -5.83 -10.60
CA SER A 301 13.12 -5.13 -9.32
C SER A 301 13.95 -5.92 -8.31
N GLN A 302 13.75 -7.23 -8.24
CA GLN A 302 14.45 -8.11 -7.30
C GLN A 302 15.95 -8.20 -7.62
N GLU A 303 16.32 -8.29 -8.89
CA GLU A 303 17.72 -8.32 -9.34
C GLU A 303 18.49 -7.04 -8.99
N VAL A 304 17.83 -5.88 -9.10
CA VAL A 304 18.44 -4.58 -8.74
C VAL A 304 18.50 -4.39 -7.24
N LEU A 305 17.40 -4.64 -6.55
CA LEU A 305 17.26 -4.32 -5.13
C LEU A 305 17.85 -5.40 -4.22
N GLY A 306 17.79 -6.68 -4.62
CA GLY A 306 18.29 -7.81 -3.84
C GLY A 306 17.45 -8.14 -2.60
N TYR A 307 16.15 -7.78 -2.57
CA TYR A 307 15.30 -8.06 -1.43
C TYR A 307 14.90 -9.54 -1.32
N GLU A 308 14.76 -10.01 -0.09
CA GLU A 308 14.31 -11.37 0.22
C GLU A 308 12.79 -11.50 0.09
N LEU A 309 12.34 -12.59 -0.53
CA LEU A 309 10.93 -12.99 -0.54
C LEU A 309 10.59 -13.68 0.79
N LYS A 310 9.57 -13.20 1.49
CA LYS A 310 9.21 -13.70 2.83
C LYS A 310 7.78 -14.23 2.83
N GLY A 311 7.65 -15.49 3.18
CA GLY A 311 6.48 -16.21 3.65
C GLY A 311 5.09 -15.77 3.18
N LEU A 312 4.80 -15.73 1.87
CA LEU A 312 3.49 -15.29 1.39
C LEU A 312 2.35 -16.19 1.88
N ASP A 313 2.58 -17.50 1.96
CA ASP A 313 1.59 -18.44 2.49
C ASP A 313 1.27 -18.17 3.96
N LYS A 314 2.31 -17.88 4.79
CA LYS A 314 2.12 -17.39 6.16
C LYS A 314 1.32 -16.09 6.19
N ALA A 315 1.60 -15.16 5.28
CA ALA A 315 0.90 -13.88 5.21
C ALA A 315 -0.60 -14.05 4.89
N PHE A 316 -0.97 -15.01 4.02
CA PHE A 316 -2.38 -15.34 3.79
C PHE A 316 -3.05 -15.87 5.06
N ARG A 317 -2.39 -16.79 5.77
CA ARG A 317 -2.88 -17.33 7.04
C ARG A 317 -3.07 -16.22 8.06
N ASP A 318 -2.05 -15.42 8.31
CA ASP A 318 -2.08 -14.31 9.27
C ASP A 318 -3.19 -13.30 8.94
N THR A 319 -3.41 -13.03 7.65
CA THR A 319 -4.53 -12.19 7.17
C THR A 319 -5.89 -12.78 7.57
N VAL A 320 -6.09 -14.07 7.34
CA VAL A 320 -7.37 -14.73 7.66
C VAL A 320 -7.59 -14.78 9.17
N GLU A 321 -6.56 -15.18 9.95
CA GLU A 321 -6.62 -15.27 11.40
C GLU A 321 -6.89 -13.91 12.05
N SER A 322 -6.31 -12.82 11.54
CA SER A 322 -6.57 -11.47 12.04
C SER A 322 -8.00 -10.98 11.82
N CYS A 323 -8.70 -11.61 10.87
CA CYS A 323 -10.11 -11.30 10.56
C CYS A 323 -11.11 -12.23 11.29
N GLN A 324 -10.64 -13.14 12.14
CA GLN A 324 -11.55 -14.02 12.91
C GLN A 324 -12.44 -13.17 13.82
N ILE A 325 -13.73 -13.49 13.78
CA ILE A 325 -14.84 -12.77 14.43
C ILE A 325 -15.27 -13.58 15.66
#